data_868368dc88bfa6c5497f0629f0ae665b
#
_entry.id   868368dc88bfa6c5497f0629f0ae665b
#
_cell.length_a   1.000
_cell.length_b   1.000
_cell.length_c   1.000
_cell.angle_alpha   90.00
_cell.angle_beta   90.00
_cell.angle_gamma   90.00
#
_symmetry.space_group_name_H-M   'P 1'
#
loop_
_entity.id
_entity.type
_entity.pdbx_description
1 polymer ?
#
loop_
_entity_poly.entity_id
_entity_poly.type
_entity_poly.pdbx_seq_one_letter_code
_entity_poly.pdbx_strand_id
1 'polypeptide(L)'
;IILCDAFLFLLENQENYLVNYKKEVQTIMRYINIHYKEHITLDEIASETNLNKSYLCRLFKREYGDSVFHYLNMVRMEKAAKLLRNNSGLFIQEVAAEVGITEPFYFTRRFKEYFGISPSEYVLRFSDTPTKSDPSL
;
A
#
# COMPACT_ATOMS: atom_id res chain seq x y z
N ILE A 1 -8.33 -10.94 -6.31
CA ILE A 1 -9.03 -9.79 -6.88
C ILE A 1 -10.19 -9.37 -5.98
N ILE A 2 -11.06 -10.29 -5.58
CA ILE A 2 -12.16 -10.01 -4.65
C ILE A 2 -11.63 -9.56 -3.27
N LEU A 3 -10.52 -10.14 -2.81
CA LEU A 3 -9.84 -9.74 -1.56
C LEU A 3 -9.27 -8.32 -1.64
N CYS A 4 -8.79 -7.90 -2.82
CA CYS A 4 -8.25 -6.55 -3.02
C CYS A 4 -9.36 -5.49 -2.96
N ASP A 5 -10.54 -5.75 -3.53
CA ASP A 5 -11.67 -4.81 -3.48
C ASP A 5 -12.22 -4.66 -2.06
N ALA A 6 -12.35 -5.77 -1.33
CA ALA A 6 -12.73 -5.75 0.09
C ALA A 6 -11.68 -5.00 0.93
N PHE A 7 -10.40 -5.16 0.58
CA PHE A 7 -9.31 -4.50 1.26
C PHE A 7 -9.29 -3.00 0.99
N LEU A 8 -9.53 -2.57 -0.25
CA LEU A 8 -9.70 -1.16 -0.61
C LEU A 8 -10.83 -0.50 0.18
N PHE A 9 -11.96 -1.18 0.31
CA PHE A 9 -13.08 -0.71 1.12
C PHE A 9 -12.66 -0.51 2.58
N LEU A 10 -11.91 -1.45 3.14
CA LEU A 10 -11.40 -1.39 4.51
C LEU A 10 -10.39 -0.24 4.68
N LEU A 11 -9.53 0.02 3.70
CA LEU A 11 -8.58 1.13 3.73
C LEU A 11 -9.27 2.50 3.62
N GLU A 12 -10.34 2.60 2.87
CA GLU A 12 -11.15 3.82 2.78
C GLU A 12 -11.88 4.11 4.10
N ASN A 13 -12.15 3.07 4.89
CA ASN A 13 -12.74 3.15 6.22
C ASN A 13 -11.72 2.84 7.33
N GLN A 14 -10.52 3.42 7.24
CA GLN A 14 -9.38 3.12 8.10
C GLN A 14 -9.68 3.16 9.61
N GLU A 15 -10.45 4.13 10.06
CA GLU A 15 -10.81 4.27 11.48
C GLU A 15 -11.55 3.03 12.00
N ASN A 16 -12.52 2.53 11.25
CA ASN A 16 -13.30 1.35 11.63
C ASN A 16 -12.47 0.06 11.57
N TYR A 17 -11.56 -0.03 10.59
CA TYR A 17 -10.69 -1.20 10.43
C TYR A 17 -9.72 -1.35 11.60
N LEU A 18 -9.13 -0.24 12.06
CA LEU A 18 -8.13 -0.26 13.12
C LEU A 18 -8.70 -0.58 14.51
N VAL A 19 -9.97 -0.34 14.75
CA VAL A 19 -10.63 -0.57 16.06
C VAL A 19 -10.49 -2.02 16.56
N ASN A 20 -10.39 -2.98 15.64
CA ASN A 20 -10.31 -4.40 15.99
C ASN A 20 -8.92 -4.86 16.48
N TYR A 21 -7.91 -3.98 16.40
CA TYR A 21 -6.54 -4.31 16.80
C TYR A 21 -6.18 -3.72 18.16
N LYS A 22 -5.18 -4.32 18.81
CA LYS A 22 -4.63 -3.75 20.05
C LYS A 22 -4.08 -2.35 19.77
N LYS A 23 -4.09 -1.51 20.81
CA LYS A 23 -3.70 -0.11 20.72
C LYS A 23 -2.30 0.10 20.12
N GLU A 24 -1.35 -0.75 20.49
CA GLU A 24 0.02 -0.69 19.97
C GLU A 24 0.07 -1.01 18.49
N VAL A 25 -0.69 -2.01 18.04
CA VAL A 25 -0.80 -2.38 16.62
C VAL A 25 -1.49 -1.26 15.84
N GLN A 26 -2.53 -0.64 16.40
CA GLN A 26 -3.17 0.53 15.80
C GLN A 26 -2.18 1.68 15.60
N THR A 27 -1.32 1.93 16.58
CA THR A 27 -0.29 2.96 16.50
C THR A 27 0.70 2.68 15.36
N ILE A 28 1.14 1.43 15.24
CA ILE A 28 2.03 0.99 14.14
C ILE A 28 1.36 1.23 12.78
N MET A 29 0.12 0.80 12.64
CA MET A 29 -0.64 0.94 11.39
C MET A 29 -0.87 2.40 11.02
N ARG A 30 -1.23 3.25 11.98
CA ARG A 30 -1.40 4.69 11.74
C ARG A 30 -0.10 5.34 11.31
N TYR A 31 1.00 5.01 11.96
CA TYR A 31 2.31 5.51 11.59
C TYR A 31 2.64 5.18 10.13
N ILE A 32 2.45 3.92 9.74
CA ILE A 32 2.67 3.46 8.36
C ILE A 32 1.73 4.17 7.38
N ASN A 33 0.47 4.30 7.71
CA ASN A 33 -0.51 4.96 6.85
C ASN A 33 -0.20 6.44 6.61
N ILE A 34 0.45 7.10 7.56
CA ILE A 34 0.87 8.50 7.44
C ILE A 34 2.20 8.61 6.68
N HIS A 35 3.15 7.74 6.95
CA HIS A 35 4.54 7.85 6.50
C HIS A 35 4.93 6.89 5.36
N TYR A 36 3.98 6.20 4.74
CA TYR A 36 4.27 5.16 3.73
C TYR A 36 5.11 5.66 2.55
N LYS A 37 5.08 6.94 2.25
CA LYS A 37 5.88 7.55 1.18
C LYS A 37 7.37 7.69 1.52
N GLU A 38 7.68 7.61 2.80
CA GLU A 38 9.02 7.82 3.33
C GLU A 38 9.75 6.50 3.53
N HIS A 39 11.05 6.59 3.74
CA HIS A 39 11.82 5.44 4.19
C HIS A 39 11.54 5.20 5.68
N ILE A 40 10.86 4.10 5.99
CA ILE A 40 10.47 3.75 7.37
C ILE A 40 11.40 2.67 7.91
N THR A 41 11.89 2.88 9.14
CA THR A 41 12.70 1.90 9.86
C THR A 41 11.95 1.34 11.07
N LEU A 42 12.34 0.15 11.51
CA LEU A 42 11.80 -0.44 12.74
C LEU A 42 12.14 0.40 13.98
N ASP A 43 13.27 1.08 13.99
CA ASP A 43 13.67 1.94 15.10
C ASP A 43 12.71 3.12 15.27
N GLU A 44 12.29 3.72 14.17
CA GLU A 44 11.30 4.80 14.20
C GLU A 44 9.95 4.31 14.74
N ILE A 45 9.48 3.17 14.26
CA ILE A 45 8.21 2.59 14.74
C ILE A 45 8.31 2.20 16.22
N ALA A 46 9.43 1.64 16.63
CA ALA A 46 9.68 1.29 18.03
C ALA A 46 9.65 2.52 18.92
N SER A 47 10.23 3.64 18.48
CA SER A 47 10.17 4.92 19.20
C SER A 47 8.74 5.42 19.37
N GLU A 48 7.94 5.34 18.32
CA GLU A 48 6.54 5.79 18.34
C GLU A 48 5.66 4.95 19.28
N THR A 49 5.96 3.67 19.44
CA THR A 49 5.17 2.75 20.26
C THR A 49 5.74 2.51 21.65
N ASN A 50 6.95 2.98 21.94
CA ASN A 50 7.73 2.66 23.16
C ASN A 50 7.92 1.15 23.37
N LEU A 51 7.98 0.38 22.29
CA LEU A 51 8.23 -1.06 22.31
C LEU A 51 9.65 -1.34 21.79
N ASN A 52 10.25 -2.44 22.25
CA ASN A 52 11.47 -2.90 21.60
C ASN A 52 11.13 -3.58 20.27
N LYS A 53 12.08 -3.58 19.34
CA LYS A 53 11.87 -4.08 17.97
C LYS A 53 11.42 -5.53 17.92
N SER A 54 12.01 -6.38 18.72
CA SER A 54 11.68 -7.81 18.74
C SER A 54 10.24 -8.06 19.19
N TYR A 55 9.82 -7.40 20.25
CA TYR A 55 8.44 -7.51 20.75
C TYR A 55 7.44 -6.92 19.76
N LEU A 56 7.75 -5.77 19.20
CA LEU A 56 6.93 -5.11 18.18
C LEU A 56 6.68 -6.04 16.99
N CYS A 57 7.71 -6.66 16.46
CA CYS A 57 7.59 -7.58 15.32
C CYS A 57 6.73 -8.80 15.64
N ARG A 58 6.92 -9.39 16.82
CA ARG A 58 6.13 -10.55 17.26
C ARG A 58 4.67 -10.17 17.49
N LEU A 59 4.42 -9.04 18.15
CA LEU A 59 3.08 -8.55 18.42
C LEU A 59 2.34 -8.28 17.13
N PHE A 60 2.97 -7.56 16.19
CA PHE A 60 2.35 -7.21 14.92
C PHE A 60 2.02 -8.45 14.10
N LYS A 61 2.96 -9.39 13.98
CA LYS A 61 2.73 -10.63 13.25
C LYS A 61 1.62 -11.48 13.87
N ARG A 62 1.55 -11.53 15.18
CA ARG A 62 0.50 -12.28 15.89
C ARG A 62 -0.89 -11.67 15.64
N GLU A 63 -1.01 -10.35 15.72
CA GLU A 63 -2.31 -9.68 15.61
C GLU A 63 -2.75 -9.47 14.15
N TYR A 64 -1.83 -9.08 13.27
CA TYR A 64 -2.13 -8.81 11.86
C TYR A 64 -2.03 -10.06 10.97
N GLY A 65 -1.16 -11.00 11.32
CA GLY A 65 -0.94 -12.24 10.56
C GLY A 65 0.28 -12.21 9.64
N ASP A 66 0.94 -11.07 9.48
CA ASP A 66 2.14 -10.92 8.67
C ASP A 66 3.05 -9.82 9.22
N SER A 67 4.21 -9.60 8.59
CA SER A 67 5.20 -8.64 9.05
C SER A 67 4.76 -7.19 8.87
N VAL A 68 5.40 -6.30 9.63
CA VAL A 68 5.24 -4.85 9.51
C VAL A 68 5.52 -4.37 8.08
N PHE A 69 6.60 -4.88 7.47
CA PHE A 69 6.96 -4.47 6.11
C PHE A 69 6.03 -5.05 5.04
N HIS A 70 5.42 -6.20 5.30
CA HIS A 70 4.35 -6.69 4.44
C HIS A 70 3.16 -5.72 4.45
N TYR A 71 2.78 -5.25 5.62
CA TYR A 71 1.72 -4.23 5.76
C TYR A 71 2.08 -2.93 5.03
N LEU A 72 3.33 -2.45 5.19
CA LEU A 72 3.81 -1.26 4.48
C LEU A 72 3.70 -1.42 2.96
N ASN A 73 4.18 -2.54 2.44
CA ASN A 73 4.12 -2.81 1.00
C ASN A 73 2.67 -2.87 0.50
N MET A 74 1.79 -3.47 1.27
CA MET A 74 0.38 -3.55 0.95
C MET A 74 -0.25 -2.14 0.90
N VAL A 75 0.02 -1.29 1.87
CA VAL A 75 -0.44 0.11 1.87
C VAL A 75 0.06 0.83 0.62
N ARG A 76 1.34 0.68 0.28
CA ARG A 76 1.93 1.29 -0.93
C ARG A 76 1.25 0.81 -2.21
N MET A 77 0.99 -0.49 -2.33
CA MET A 77 0.31 -1.06 -3.51
C MET A 77 -1.13 -0.54 -3.64
N GLU A 78 -1.86 -0.46 -2.54
CA GLU A 78 -3.23 0.06 -2.55
C GLU A 78 -3.28 1.55 -2.92
N LYS A 79 -2.34 2.34 -2.39
CA LYS A 79 -2.22 3.76 -2.75
C LYS A 79 -1.84 3.94 -4.22
N ALA A 80 -0.92 3.10 -4.73
CA ALA A 80 -0.56 3.10 -6.14
C ALA A 80 -1.75 2.76 -7.05
N ALA A 81 -2.51 1.74 -6.70
CA ALA A 81 -3.71 1.35 -7.43
C ALA A 81 -4.72 2.50 -7.50
N LYS A 82 -4.91 3.21 -6.41
CA LYS A 82 -5.79 4.39 -6.36
C LYS A 82 -5.30 5.49 -7.31
N LEU A 83 -4.01 5.80 -7.32
CA LEU A 83 -3.42 6.77 -8.24
C LEU A 83 -3.63 6.35 -9.70
N LEU A 84 -3.43 5.08 -10.01
CA LEU A 84 -3.61 4.55 -11.35
C LEU A 84 -5.07 4.60 -11.81
N ARG A 85 -6.03 4.32 -10.94
CA ARG A 85 -7.46 4.41 -11.26
C ARG A 85 -7.89 5.84 -11.54
N ASN A 86 -7.42 6.79 -10.75
CA ASN A 86 -7.82 8.19 -10.85
C ASN A 86 -7.20 8.91 -12.05
N ASN A 87 -6.41 8.20 -12.85
CA ASN A 87 -5.73 8.73 -14.03
C ASN A 87 -5.06 10.08 -13.75
N SER A 88 -4.09 10.06 -12.86
CA SER A 88 -3.34 11.24 -12.44
C SER A 88 -2.45 11.83 -13.54
N GLY A 89 -2.41 11.22 -14.73
CA GLY A 89 -1.47 11.59 -15.81
C GLY A 89 -0.04 11.19 -15.52
N LEU A 90 0.21 10.45 -14.45
CA LEU A 90 1.53 10.01 -14.04
C LEU A 90 1.97 8.77 -14.81
N PHE A 91 3.27 8.72 -15.12
CA PHE A 91 3.90 7.49 -15.61
C PHE A 91 4.01 6.47 -14.46
N ILE A 92 4.14 5.19 -14.79
CA ILE A 92 4.24 4.11 -13.79
C ILE A 92 5.39 4.36 -12.81
N GLN A 93 6.56 4.82 -13.31
CA GLN A 93 7.69 5.15 -12.45
C GLN A 93 7.41 6.31 -11.49
N GLU A 94 6.59 7.27 -11.91
CA GLU A 94 6.17 8.39 -11.06
C GLU A 94 5.20 7.92 -9.98
N VAL A 95 4.29 7.01 -10.31
CA VAL A 95 3.40 6.37 -9.33
C VAL A 95 4.22 5.60 -8.30
N ALA A 96 5.22 4.84 -8.72
CA ALA A 96 6.13 4.14 -7.81
C ALA A 96 6.80 5.11 -6.84
N ALA A 97 7.36 6.21 -7.33
CA ALA A 97 8.00 7.24 -6.51
C ALA A 97 7.03 7.87 -5.52
N GLU A 98 5.80 8.16 -5.95
CA GLU A 98 4.75 8.76 -5.12
C GLU A 98 4.38 7.89 -3.92
N VAL A 99 4.52 6.57 -4.04
CA VAL A 99 4.24 5.65 -2.93
C VAL A 99 5.50 5.21 -2.18
N GLY A 100 6.63 5.85 -2.46
CA GLY A 100 7.88 5.61 -1.73
C GLY A 100 8.74 4.47 -2.26
N ILE A 101 8.53 4.04 -3.50
CA ILE A 101 9.34 3.00 -4.15
C ILE A 101 10.19 3.63 -5.24
N THR A 102 11.52 3.62 -5.04
CA THR A 102 12.46 4.26 -5.96
C THR A 102 12.84 3.39 -7.15
N GLU A 103 12.64 2.08 -7.07
CA GLU A 103 13.03 1.12 -8.10
C GLU A 103 11.80 0.68 -8.90
N PRO A 104 11.64 1.14 -10.18
CA PRO A 104 10.43 0.86 -10.96
C PRO A 104 10.20 -0.63 -11.24
N PHE A 105 11.27 -1.41 -11.45
CA PHE A 105 11.13 -2.85 -11.69
C PHE A 105 10.64 -3.60 -10.45
N TYR A 106 11.14 -3.21 -9.29
CA TYR A 106 10.66 -3.74 -8.00
C TYR A 106 9.17 -3.43 -7.82
N PHE A 107 8.76 -2.20 -8.09
CA PHE A 107 7.36 -1.76 -8.02
C PHE A 107 6.47 -2.61 -8.93
N THR A 108 6.84 -2.74 -10.21
CA THR A 108 6.05 -3.48 -11.21
C THR A 108 5.88 -4.94 -10.81
N ARG A 109 6.96 -5.57 -10.32
CA ARG A 109 6.92 -6.96 -9.86
C ARG A 109 6.02 -7.12 -8.65
N ARG A 110 6.15 -6.26 -7.65
CA ARG A 110 5.31 -6.30 -6.44
C ARG A 110 3.85 -6.03 -6.75
N PHE A 111 3.59 -5.07 -7.62
CA PHE A 111 2.23 -4.77 -8.04
C PHE A 111 1.57 -5.98 -8.70
N LYS A 112 2.27 -6.63 -9.62
CA LYS A 112 1.79 -7.83 -10.31
C LYS A 112 1.57 -9.00 -9.34
N GLU A 113 2.48 -9.21 -8.39
CA GLU A 113 2.32 -10.23 -7.35
C GLU A 113 1.07 -9.97 -6.50
N TYR A 114 0.82 -8.72 -6.18
CA TYR A 114 -0.29 -8.32 -5.31
C TYR A 114 -1.65 -8.34 -6.02
N PHE A 115 -1.73 -7.77 -7.21
CA PHE A 115 -2.99 -7.62 -7.96
C PHE A 115 -3.21 -8.66 -9.05
N GLY A 116 -2.21 -9.46 -9.40
CA GLY A 116 -2.30 -10.47 -10.45
C GLY A 116 -2.11 -9.95 -11.86
N ILE A 117 -2.07 -8.64 -12.07
CA ILE A 117 -1.83 -7.99 -13.35
C ILE A 117 -0.82 -6.86 -13.21
N SER A 118 -0.18 -6.47 -14.30
CA SER A 118 0.79 -5.38 -14.31
C SER A 118 0.11 -4.02 -14.06
N PRO A 119 0.87 -3.00 -13.61
CA PRO A 119 0.33 -1.65 -13.49
C PRO A 119 -0.28 -1.11 -14.79
N SER A 120 0.35 -1.39 -15.92
CA SER A 120 -0.14 -0.97 -17.24
C SER A 120 -1.49 -1.62 -17.58
N GLU A 121 -1.63 -2.91 -17.35
CA GLU A 121 -2.90 -3.62 -17.53
C GLU A 121 -3.98 -3.11 -16.57
N TYR A 122 -3.59 -2.79 -15.35
CA TYR A 122 -4.49 -2.26 -14.35
C TYR A 122 -5.10 -0.93 -14.80
N VAL A 123 -4.29 -0.03 -15.37
CA VAL A 123 -4.77 1.23 -15.93
C VAL A 123 -5.77 0.99 -17.06
N LEU A 124 -5.48 0.06 -17.96
CA LEU A 124 -6.38 -0.27 -19.07
C LEU A 124 -7.72 -0.82 -18.61
N ARG A 125 -7.76 -1.57 -17.52
CA ARG A 125 -8.99 -2.21 -17.03
C ARG A 125 -9.80 -1.36 -16.08
N PHE A 126 -9.17 -0.51 -15.28
CA PHE A 126 -9.78 0.14 -14.12
C PHE A 126 -9.67 1.65 -14.09
N SER A 127 -9.07 2.27 -15.11
CA SER A 127 -8.99 3.73 -15.19
C SER A 127 -10.37 4.34 -15.49
N ASP A 128 -10.79 5.30 -14.68
CA ASP A 128 -12.08 5.99 -14.83
C ASP A 128 -12.13 6.93 -16.04
N THR A 129 -10.97 7.31 -16.58
CA THR A 129 -10.93 8.05 -17.82
C THR A 129 -10.84 7.09 -18.99
N PRO A 130 -11.69 7.28 -20.01
CA PRO A 130 -11.47 6.59 -21.25
C PRO A 130 -10.01 6.91 -21.67
N THR A 131 -9.21 5.88 -21.79
CA THR A 131 -7.95 5.98 -22.48
C THR A 131 -8.25 6.83 -23.70
N LYS A 132 -7.51 7.93 -23.88
CA LYS A 132 -7.55 8.62 -25.15
C LYS A 132 -7.29 7.51 -26.18
N SER A 133 -8.38 7.01 -26.74
CA SER A 133 -8.28 6.04 -27.79
C SER A 133 -7.38 6.71 -28.82
N ASP A 134 -6.24 6.09 -29.05
CA ASP A 134 -5.39 6.49 -30.14
C ASP A 134 -6.31 6.56 -31.37
N PRO A 135 -6.48 7.72 -32.01
CA PRO A 135 -7.36 7.82 -33.16
C PRO A 135 -6.93 6.93 -34.33
N SER A 136 -5.78 6.27 -34.23
CA SER A 136 -5.31 5.26 -35.19
C SER A 136 -5.82 3.83 -34.85
N LEU A 137 -6.50 3.66 -33.78
CA LEU A 137 -7.16 2.40 -33.39
C LEU A 137 -8.67 2.58 -33.53
#